data_7aa1f77bcd723cd3957266da65bfca29
#
_entry.id   7aa1f77bcd723cd3957266da65bfca29
#
_cell.length_a   1.000
_cell.length_b   1.000
_cell.length_c   1.000
_cell.angle_alpha   90.00
_cell.angle_beta   90.00
_cell.angle_gamma   90.00
#
_symmetry.space_group_name_H-M   'P 1'
#
loop_
_entity.id
_entity.type
_entity.pdbx_description
1 polymer ?
#
loop_
_entity_poly.entity_id
_entity_poly.type
_entity_poly.pdbx_seq_one_letter_code
_entity_poly.pdbx_strand_id
1 'polypeptide(L)'
;SIYISYKRLKRAFPEKKIKLLIDCENPEKLNDDIEKNQISFVFPHQLNKINSNFFDITLAVDCLHEMDKKTLKRYFEFVNKISNRIYLSIWNKTKNWYSGSLLKKTERLDFDQGDYPFPKNWENIFKENLKFPSNHLGLGYLINKKL
;
A
#
# COMPACT_ATOMS: atom_id res chain seq x y z
N SER A 1 6.06 -12.95 -3.38
CA SER A 1 4.92 -13.62 -2.71
C SER A 1 4.97 -13.33 -1.20
N ILE A 2 3.83 -13.08 -0.57
CA ILE A 2 3.68 -12.79 0.86
C ILE A 2 4.34 -13.86 1.75
N TYR A 3 4.26 -15.13 1.35
CA TYR A 3 4.87 -16.25 2.07
C TYR A 3 6.40 -16.20 2.07
N ILE A 4 7.01 -15.78 0.97
CA ILE A 4 8.47 -15.62 0.88
C ILE A 4 8.91 -14.47 1.80
N SER A 5 8.19 -13.36 1.80
CA SER A 5 8.47 -12.21 2.68
C SER A 5 8.34 -12.61 4.15
N TYR A 6 7.28 -13.35 4.51
CA TYR A 6 7.11 -13.90 5.85
C TYR A 6 8.30 -14.76 6.29
N LYS A 7 8.72 -15.73 5.47
CA LYS A 7 9.87 -16.59 5.79
C LYS A 7 11.18 -15.81 5.93
N ARG A 8 11.42 -14.84 5.05
CA ARG A 8 12.62 -14.00 5.08
C ARG A 8 12.67 -13.16 6.35
N LEU A 9 11.58 -12.50 6.72
CA LEU A 9 11.53 -11.68 7.93
C LEU A 9 11.65 -12.54 9.18
N LYS A 10 11.00 -13.69 9.24
CA LYS A 10 11.12 -14.62 10.37
C LYS A 10 12.55 -15.15 10.55
N ARG A 11 13.28 -15.34 9.47
CA ARG A 11 14.71 -15.73 9.51
C ARG A 11 15.62 -14.56 9.91
N ALA A 12 15.33 -13.35 9.42
CA ALA A 12 16.14 -12.16 9.71
C ALA A 12 15.93 -11.63 11.14
N PHE A 13 14.74 -11.83 11.70
CA PHE A 13 14.33 -11.34 13.02
C PHE A 13 13.69 -12.46 13.84
N PRO A 14 14.47 -13.48 14.24
CA PRO A 14 13.94 -14.67 14.94
C PRO A 14 13.31 -14.34 16.30
N GLU A 15 13.73 -13.26 16.94
CA GLU A 15 13.21 -12.78 18.23
C GLU A 15 11.86 -12.05 18.12
N LYS A 16 11.45 -11.67 16.89
CA LYS A 16 10.20 -10.92 16.68
C LYS A 16 9.00 -11.84 16.58
N LYS A 17 7.88 -11.38 17.15
CA LYS A 17 6.59 -12.04 16.97
C LYS A 17 6.06 -11.74 15.57
N ILE A 18 6.29 -12.65 14.63
CA ILE A 18 5.88 -12.51 13.23
C ILE A 18 4.84 -13.57 12.91
N LYS A 19 3.67 -13.18 12.41
CA LYS A 19 2.56 -14.09 12.11
C LYS A 19 2.04 -13.91 10.69
N LEU A 20 1.73 -14.99 10.03
CA LEU A 20 1.02 -15.04 8.76
C LEU A 20 -0.42 -15.48 9.05
N LEU A 21 -1.38 -14.58 8.80
CA LEU A 21 -2.79 -14.75 9.18
C LEU A 21 -3.61 -15.29 7.99
N ILE A 22 -3.34 -16.55 7.58
CA ILE A 22 -3.91 -17.14 6.36
C ILE A 22 -5.43 -17.31 6.48
N ASP A 23 -5.89 -17.93 7.57
CA ASP A 23 -7.26 -18.40 7.72
C ASP A 23 -8.04 -17.63 8.81
N CYS A 24 -7.67 -16.39 9.07
CA CYS A 24 -8.36 -15.60 10.08
C CYS A 24 -9.58 -14.92 9.46
N GLU A 25 -10.71 -15.62 9.49
CA GLU A 25 -11.99 -15.12 8.94
C GLU A 25 -12.77 -14.26 9.94
N ASN A 26 -12.57 -14.45 11.24
CA ASN A 26 -13.22 -13.67 12.29
C ASN A 26 -12.55 -12.29 12.42
N PRO A 27 -13.29 -11.16 12.28
CA PRO A 27 -12.73 -9.80 12.34
C PRO A 27 -12.10 -9.46 13.70
N GLU A 28 -12.73 -9.83 14.82
CA GLU A 28 -12.21 -9.54 16.16
C GLU A 28 -10.89 -10.26 16.38
N LYS A 29 -10.84 -11.55 16.09
CA LYS A 29 -9.61 -12.34 16.17
C LYS A 29 -8.52 -11.82 15.24
N LEU A 30 -8.87 -11.33 14.05
CA LEU A 30 -7.91 -10.74 13.11
C LEU A 30 -7.26 -9.48 13.71
N ASN A 31 -8.05 -8.56 14.23
CA ASN A 31 -7.55 -7.32 14.82
C ASN A 31 -6.70 -7.61 16.07
N ASP A 32 -7.16 -8.48 16.96
CA ASP A 32 -6.41 -8.96 18.12
C ASP A 32 -5.06 -9.58 17.74
N ASP A 33 -5.06 -10.43 16.72
CA ASP A 33 -3.83 -11.07 16.25
C ASP A 33 -2.86 -10.05 15.63
N ILE A 34 -3.35 -9.01 14.95
CA ILE A 34 -2.50 -7.93 14.42
C ILE A 34 -1.86 -7.17 15.59
N GLU A 35 -2.62 -6.80 16.61
CA GLU A 35 -2.13 -6.05 17.78
C GLU A 35 -1.10 -6.83 18.60
N LYS A 36 -1.32 -8.14 18.79
CA LYS A 36 -0.45 -9.01 19.61
C LYS A 36 0.88 -9.34 18.96
N ASN A 37 1.04 -9.11 17.65
CA ASN A 37 2.24 -9.42 16.91
C ASN A 37 2.96 -8.14 16.45
N GLN A 38 4.30 -8.17 16.44
CA GLN A 38 5.09 -7.04 15.96
C GLN A 38 5.02 -6.89 14.45
N ILE A 39 4.87 -8.00 13.74
CA ILE A 39 4.68 -8.01 12.29
C ILE A 39 3.59 -9.04 11.96
N SER A 40 2.54 -8.59 11.28
CA SER A 40 1.46 -9.44 10.81
C SER A 40 1.31 -9.34 9.30
N PHE A 41 1.24 -10.48 8.64
CA PHE A 41 0.93 -10.56 7.21
C PHE A 41 -0.54 -10.87 7.04
N VAL A 42 -1.27 -9.98 6.40
CA VAL A 42 -2.69 -10.13 6.06
C VAL A 42 -2.88 -10.19 4.55
N PHE A 43 -3.96 -10.79 4.12
CA PHE A 43 -4.30 -10.91 2.70
C PHE A 43 -5.26 -9.81 2.25
N PRO A 44 -5.29 -9.45 0.96
CA PRO A 44 -6.17 -8.40 0.45
C PRO A 44 -7.66 -8.57 0.80
N HIS A 45 -8.16 -9.81 0.87
CA HIS A 45 -9.55 -10.10 1.23
C HIS A 45 -9.87 -9.85 2.71
N GLN A 46 -8.84 -9.73 3.56
CA GLN A 46 -9.00 -9.47 4.99
C GLN A 46 -9.00 -7.97 5.34
N LEU A 47 -8.56 -7.10 4.41
CA LEU A 47 -8.41 -5.66 4.68
C LEU A 47 -9.73 -4.98 5.10
N ASN A 48 -10.86 -5.43 4.57
CA ASN A 48 -12.18 -4.90 4.94
C ASN A 48 -12.62 -5.27 6.36
N LYS A 49 -11.99 -6.29 6.97
CA LYS A 49 -12.24 -6.76 8.34
C LYS A 49 -11.44 -6.00 9.40
N ILE A 50 -10.44 -5.21 8.98
CA ILE A 50 -9.65 -4.38 9.89
C ILE A 50 -10.50 -3.21 10.36
N ASN A 51 -10.40 -2.90 11.64
CA ASN A 51 -11.14 -1.81 12.28
C ASN A 51 -10.80 -0.44 11.69
N SER A 52 -11.73 0.50 11.81
CA SER A 52 -11.48 1.88 11.37
C SER A 52 -10.42 2.55 12.25
N ASN A 53 -9.57 3.37 11.64
CA ASN A 53 -8.48 4.10 12.31
C ASN A 53 -7.55 3.19 13.14
N PHE A 54 -7.35 1.97 12.66
CA PHE A 54 -6.55 0.96 13.35
C PHE A 54 -5.05 1.27 13.33
N PHE A 55 -4.56 1.87 12.24
CA PHE A 55 -3.15 2.21 12.07
C PHE A 55 -2.93 3.72 12.12
N ASP A 56 -1.85 4.13 12.75
CA ASP A 56 -1.42 5.54 12.76
C ASP A 56 -1.01 6.03 11.38
N ILE A 57 -0.36 5.15 10.59
CA ILE A 57 0.12 5.47 9.26
C ILE A 57 0.10 4.24 8.34
N THR A 58 -0.27 4.46 7.09
CA THR A 58 -0.09 3.50 6.00
C THR A 58 1.08 3.94 5.12
N LEU A 59 1.92 3.00 4.70
CA LEU A 59 3.02 3.25 3.77
C LEU A 59 2.75 2.55 2.44
N ALA A 60 2.84 3.29 1.34
CA ALA A 60 2.78 2.73 -0.01
C ALA A 60 3.97 3.26 -0.82
N VAL A 61 4.99 2.42 -0.93
CA VAL A 61 6.26 2.77 -1.56
C VAL A 61 6.43 2.00 -2.85
N ASP A 62 6.50 2.71 -3.95
CA ASP A 62 6.81 2.17 -5.29
C ASP A 62 5.94 0.97 -5.71
N CYS A 63 4.65 0.99 -5.38
CA CYS A 63 3.74 -0.13 -5.64
C CYS A 63 2.41 0.27 -6.30
N LEU A 64 1.98 1.52 -6.14
CA LEU A 64 0.63 1.92 -6.58
C LEU A 64 0.48 1.99 -8.10
N HIS A 65 1.54 2.34 -8.83
CA HIS A 65 1.54 2.40 -10.29
C HIS A 65 1.47 1.02 -10.96
N GLU A 66 1.66 -0.06 -10.20
CA GLU A 66 1.50 -1.45 -10.68
C GLU A 66 0.02 -1.90 -10.71
N MET A 67 -0.90 -1.10 -10.17
CA MET A 67 -2.31 -1.44 -10.04
C MET A 67 -3.16 -0.75 -11.11
N ASP A 68 -4.25 -1.41 -11.53
CA ASP A 68 -5.27 -0.75 -12.33
C ASP A 68 -6.05 0.29 -11.51
N LYS A 69 -6.71 1.26 -12.18
CA LYS A 69 -7.45 2.36 -11.52
C LYS A 69 -8.55 1.87 -10.57
N LYS A 70 -9.22 0.75 -10.89
CA LYS A 70 -10.28 0.19 -10.04
C LYS A 70 -9.72 -0.39 -8.76
N THR A 71 -8.64 -1.16 -8.87
CA THR A 71 -7.92 -1.72 -7.72
C THR A 71 -7.35 -0.61 -6.86
N LEU A 72 -6.72 0.40 -7.48
CA LEU A 72 -6.18 1.55 -6.79
C LEU A 72 -7.25 2.31 -5.98
N LYS A 73 -8.40 2.60 -6.59
CA LYS A 73 -9.53 3.23 -5.89
C LYS A 73 -9.95 2.43 -4.65
N ARG A 74 -10.07 1.11 -4.78
CA ARG A 74 -10.41 0.23 -3.66
C ARG A 74 -9.37 0.28 -2.54
N TYR A 75 -8.06 0.31 -2.86
CA TYR A 75 -7.02 0.45 -1.85
C TYR A 75 -7.07 1.79 -1.14
N PHE A 76 -7.34 2.89 -1.83
CA PHE A 76 -7.52 4.19 -1.19
C PHE A 76 -8.74 4.24 -0.27
N GLU A 77 -9.84 3.56 -0.63
CA GLU A 77 -11.00 3.38 0.24
C GLU A 77 -10.63 2.63 1.52
N PHE A 78 -9.85 1.54 1.43
CA PHE A 78 -9.33 0.83 2.59
C PHE A 78 -8.45 1.71 3.46
N VAL A 79 -7.47 2.38 2.86
CA VAL A 79 -6.56 3.27 3.59
C VAL A 79 -7.34 4.37 4.31
N ASN A 80 -8.33 4.97 3.64
CA ASN A 80 -9.20 5.98 4.25
C ASN A 80 -10.00 5.44 5.46
N LYS A 81 -10.33 4.15 5.45
CA LYS A 81 -10.98 3.50 6.59
C LYS A 81 -10.01 3.24 7.74
N ILE A 82 -8.85 2.65 7.46
CA ILE A 82 -8.00 2.02 8.47
C ILE A 82 -6.89 2.91 9.01
N SER A 83 -6.57 4.04 8.35
CA SER A 83 -5.48 4.94 8.75
C SER A 83 -5.88 6.40 8.75
N ASN A 84 -5.18 7.17 9.60
CA ASN A 84 -5.30 8.63 9.65
C ASN A 84 -4.22 9.35 8.85
N ARG A 85 -3.16 8.63 8.46
CA ARG A 85 -2.05 9.15 7.66
C ARG A 85 -1.67 8.15 6.59
N ILE A 86 -1.17 8.66 5.48
CA ILE A 86 -0.53 7.84 4.46
C ILE A 86 0.76 8.51 3.98
N TYR A 87 1.84 7.75 3.91
CA TYR A 87 3.02 8.13 3.16
C TYR A 87 3.01 7.38 1.82
N LEU A 88 3.16 8.14 0.74
CA LEU A 88 3.20 7.63 -0.62
C LEU A 88 4.55 7.96 -1.24
N SER A 89 5.18 6.98 -1.84
CA SER A 89 6.26 7.18 -2.79
C SER A 89 5.79 6.66 -4.15
N ILE A 90 5.56 7.58 -5.09
CA ILE A 90 4.96 7.29 -6.39
C ILE A 90 5.82 7.86 -7.51
N TRP A 91 5.71 7.30 -8.68
CA TRP A 91 6.34 7.84 -9.87
C TRP A 91 5.62 9.11 -10.33
N ASN A 92 6.40 10.11 -10.73
CA ASN A 92 5.84 11.37 -11.22
C ASN A 92 5.10 11.17 -12.55
N LYS A 93 5.63 10.29 -13.40
CA LYS A 93 5.05 9.89 -14.66
C LYS A 93 5.49 8.49 -15.02
N THR A 94 4.55 7.59 -15.20
CA THR A 94 4.84 6.25 -15.74
C THR A 94 4.77 6.31 -17.24
N LYS A 95 5.89 6.18 -17.93
CA LYS A 95 5.90 5.83 -19.35
C LYS A 95 5.72 4.33 -19.50
N ASN A 96 4.93 3.90 -20.46
CA ASN A 96 4.78 2.48 -20.84
C ASN A 96 6.16 1.85 -21.12
N TRP A 97 6.75 1.21 -20.14
CA TRP A 97 8.03 0.51 -20.25
C TRP A 97 7.91 -0.82 -21.00
N TYR A 98 6.69 -1.27 -21.25
CA TYR A 98 6.40 -2.57 -21.85
C TYR A 98 5.95 -2.51 -23.32
N SER A 99 6.51 -1.60 -24.10
CA SER A 99 6.29 -1.60 -25.55
C SER A 99 6.79 -2.85 -26.28
N GLY A 100 7.41 -3.79 -25.57
CA GLY A 100 7.95 -5.05 -26.09
C GLY A 100 7.42 -6.32 -25.45
N SER A 101 6.51 -6.29 -24.48
CA SER A 101 6.01 -7.53 -23.89
C SER A 101 4.83 -8.09 -24.67
N LEU A 102 4.82 -9.41 -24.86
CA LEU A 102 3.73 -10.23 -25.45
C LEU A 102 2.38 -10.13 -24.70
N LEU A 103 2.34 -9.42 -23.57
CA LEU A 103 1.12 -9.10 -22.88
C LEU A 103 0.42 -7.98 -23.66
N LYS A 104 -0.70 -8.34 -24.30
CA LYS A 104 -1.61 -7.41 -24.96
C LYS A 104 -1.68 -6.09 -24.19
N LYS A 105 -1.79 -4.98 -24.92
CA LYS A 105 -2.10 -3.59 -24.50
C LYS A 105 -3.31 -3.48 -23.56
N THR A 106 -3.37 -4.33 -22.53
CA THR A 106 -4.40 -4.29 -21.50
C THR A 106 -4.00 -3.20 -20.51
N GLU A 107 -4.46 -1.96 -20.80
CA GLU A 107 -4.81 -0.97 -19.80
C GLU A 107 -3.79 -0.68 -18.67
N ARG A 108 -2.49 -0.81 -18.94
CA ARG A 108 -1.50 -0.17 -18.09
C ARG A 108 -1.50 1.31 -18.45
N LEU A 109 -2.31 2.01 -17.72
CA LEU A 109 -2.52 3.42 -17.85
C LEU A 109 -1.22 4.15 -17.51
N ASP A 110 -0.84 5.08 -18.38
CA ASP A 110 0.13 6.10 -18.00
C ASP A 110 -0.45 6.87 -16.83
N PHE A 111 0.09 6.62 -15.63
CA PHE A 111 -0.32 7.36 -14.45
C PHE A 111 0.40 8.70 -14.42
N ASP A 112 -0.37 9.76 -14.36
CA ASP A 112 0.08 11.09 -13.98
C ASP A 112 -0.31 11.36 -12.51
N GLN A 113 0.30 12.32 -11.85
CA GLN A 113 -0.01 12.68 -10.45
C GLN A 113 -1.51 12.86 -10.18
N GLY A 114 -2.25 13.39 -11.14
CA GLY A 114 -3.68 13.64 -11.02
C GLY A 114 -4.55 12.38 -11.07
N ASP A 115 -3.98 11.24 -11.43
CA ASP A 115 -4.73 9.99 -11.59
C ASP A 115 -4.95 9.24 -10.28
N TYR A 116 -4.22 9.61 -9.21
CA TYR A 116 -4.38 8.95 -7.91
C TYR A 116 -5.65 9.43 -7.22
N PRO A 117 -6.56 8.51 -6.82
CA PRO A 117 -7.88 8.84 -6.28
C PRO A 117 -7.80 9.23 -4.80
N PHE A 118 -7.11 10.33 -4.48
CA PHE A 118 -7.03 10.82 -3.11
C PHE A 118 -8.43 11.16 -2.58
N PRO A 119 -8.80 10.66 -1.39
CA PRO A 119 -10.05 11.04 -0.76
C PRO A 119 -10.11 12.55 -0.51
N LYS A 120 -11.28 13.17 -0.73
CA LYS A 120 -11.48 14.63 -0.58
C LYS A 120 -11.23 15.16 0.84
N ASN A 121 -11.35 14.28 1.84
CA ASN A 121 -11.12 14.59 3.25
C ASN A 121 -9.65 14.44 3.67
N TRP A 122 -8.74 14.38 2.72
CA TRP A 122 -7.31 14.28 2.99
C TRP A 122 -6.61 15.56 2.55
N GLU A 123 -5.59 15.97 3.29
CA GLU A 123 -4.74 17.10 2.95
C GLU A 123 -3.27 16.72 2.87
N ASN A 124 -2.60 17.30 1.91
CA ASN A 124 -1.17 17.08 1.73
C ASN A 124 -0.39 17.96 2.71
N ILE A 125 0.34 17.34 3.63
CA ILE A 125 1.16 18.05 4.63
C ILE A 125 2.57 18.28 4.08
N PHE A 126 3.08 17.31 3.31
CA PHE A 126 4.45 17.30 2.85
C PHE A 126 4.53 16.69 1.46
N LYS A 127 5.32 17.34 0.60
CA LYS A 127 5.62 16.85 -0.75
C LYS A 127 7.11 17.03 -1.04
N GLU A 128 7.75 16.00 -1.53
CA GLU A 128 9.15 16.02 -1.93
C GLU A 128 9.38 15.40 -3.30
N ASN A 129 10.44 15.82 -3.97
CA ASN A 129 10.92 15.16 -5.18
C ASN A 129 11.87 14.02 -4.78
N LEU A 130 11.58 12.82 -5.23
CA LEU A 130 12.39 11.64 -4.99
C LEU A 130 13.23 11.32 -6.22
N LYS A 131 14.50 10.96 -6.01
CA LYS A 131 15.36 10.37 -7.04
C LYS A 131 15.50 8.89 -6.76
N PHE A 132 14.98 8.06 -7.65
CA PHE A 132 15.18 6.62 -7.58
C PHE A 132 16.53 6.23 -8.23
N PRO A 133 17.15 5.10 -7.83
CA PRO A 133 18.40 4.61 -8.42
C PRO A 133 18.35 4.40 -9.93
N SER A 134 17.16 4.19 -10.48
CA SER A 134 16.89 4.01 -11.92
C SER A 134 16.76 5.31 -12.73
N ASN A 135 17.16 6.46 -12.18
CA ASN A 135 16.96 7.80 -12.77
C ASN A 135 15.49 8.19 -12.99
N HIS A 136 14.56 7.48 -12.39
CA HIS A 136 13.15 7.89 -12.41
C HIS A 136 12.90 8.98 -11.36
N LEU A 137 12.15 9.98 -11.77
CA LEU A 137 11.69 11.02 -10.87
C LEU A 137 10.41 10.52 -10.17
N GLY A 138 10.45 10.49 -8.86
CA GLY A 138 9.31 10.17 -8.04
C GLY A 138 8.87 11.36 -7.19
N LEU A 139 7.75 11.18 -6.53
CA LEU A 139 7.18 12.13 -5.60
C LEU A 139 6.86 11.40 -4.30
N GLY A 140 7.34 11.97 -3.20
CA GLY A 140 6.95 11.59 -1.85
C GLY A 140 5.83 12.50 -1.37
N TYR A 141 4.81 11.93 -0.79
CA TYR A 141 3.71 12.65 -0.15
C TYR A 141 3.46 12.13 1.25
N LEU A 142 3.32 13.02 2.20
CA LEU A 142 2.72 12.73 3.49
C LEU A 142 1.36 13.44 3.53
N ILE A 143 0.32 12.67 3.71
CA ILE A 143 -1.06 13.14 3.63
C ILE A 143 -1.78 12.75 4.92
N ASN A 144 -2.46 13.72 5.54
CA ASN A 144 -3.31 13.48 6.71
C ASN A 144 -4.79 13.53 6.32
N LYS A 145 -5.56 12.76 7.04
CA LYS A 145 -7.01 12.89 7.06
C LYS A 145 -7.39 14.18 7.78
N LYS A 146 -8.25 14.99 7.17
CA LYS A 146 -8.84 16.15 7.85
C LYS A 146 -9.73 15.67 8.99
N LEU A 147 -9.54 16.24 10.15
CA LEU A 147 -10.39 16.01 11.31
C LEU A 147 -11.77 16.66 11.10
#